data_315be4057f87cb676f35c35f6c0b0762
#
_entry.id   315be4057f87cb676f35c35f6c0b0762
#
_cell.length_a   1.000
_cell.length_b   1.000
_cell.length_c   1.000
_cell.angle_alpha   90.00
_cell.angle_beta   90.00
_cell.angle_gamma   90.00
#
_symmetry.space_group_name_H-M   'P 1'
#
loop_
_entity.id
_entity.type
_entity.pdbx_description
1 polymer ?
#
loop_
_entity_poly.entity_id
_entity_poly.type
_entity_poly.pdbx_seq_one_letter_code
_entity_poly.pdbx_strand_id
1 'polypeptide(L)'
;MTSPRLELQFIRLWQAFEGKETETTLQELAETLHCTRRHVRSLLNKMHQTGWIDWQAEVGRGKKSTLTFHSNAFDIQQSRAERLLKENDIEKLVALMGDKDSLRQMVLSQIEKSFHPSQQRLRIIYYRPFRNLLPGTPLRRSELHLMSQIFNSLLHLKEENGEVEAELAHHWQMLSEQHWRFYLRPAIYFHHGRELTIEDISTSLMRMKVCNPLYAHIEKITSPQPYVIDIYLTVPDKQFATLLGSPQAAILPQEWRTLANFSQHPIGTGAYQVMTNDQHKLQIKAF
;
A
#
# COMPACT_ATOMS: atom_id res chain seq x y z
N MET A 1 -21.07 -21.85 6.66
CA MET A 1 -20.26 -21.18 5.61
C MET A 1 -20.77 -21.61 4.25
N THR A 2 -21.14 -20.69 3.42
CA THR A 2 -21.63 -20.95 2.06
C THR A 2 -20.47 -21.30 1.13
N SER A 3 -20.68 -22.26 0.25
CA SER A 3 -19.67 -22.70 -0.71
C SER A 3 -19.51 -21.65 -1.82
N PRO A 4 -18.25 -21.25 -2.24
CA PRO A 4 -18.01 -20.32 -3.34
C PRO A 4 -18.72 -20.70 -4.65
N ARG A 5 -18.93 -22.00 -4.86
CA ARG A 5 -19.65 -22.53 -6.02
C ARG A 5 -21.15 -22.26 -5.94
N LEU A 6 -21.75 -22.29 -4.76
CA LEU A 6 -23.17 -21.98 -4.56
C LEU A 6 -23.44 -20.50 -4.84
N GLU A 7 -22.55 -19.62 -4.38
CA GLU A 7 -22.63 -18.18 -4.61
C GLU A 7 -22.58 -17.82 -6.10
N LEU A 8 -21.66 -18.44 -6.85
CA LEU A 8 -21.58 -18.25 -8.31
C LEU A 8 -22.86 -18.71 -9.04
N GLN A 9 -23.44 -19.82 -8.61
CA GLN A 9 -24.69 -20.32 -9.23
C GLN A 9 -25.86 -19.41 -8.87
N PHE A 10 -25.90 -18.84 -7.65
CA PHE A 10 -26.93 -17.87 -7.29
C PHE A 10 -26.81 -16.58 -8.11
N ILE A 11 -25.61 -16.03 -8.27
CA ILE A 11 -25.36 -14.82 -9.08
C ILE A 11 -25.82 -15.05 -10.52
N ARG A 12 -25.49 -16.18 -11.14
CA ARG A 12 -25.97 -16.54 -12.50
C ARG A 12 -27.51 -16.59 -12.58
N LEU A 13 -28.11 -17.21 -11.59
CA LEU A 13 -29.57 -17.33 -11.51
C LEU A 13 -30.23 -15.95 -11.37
N TRP A 14 -29.70 -15.13 -10.47
CA TRP A 14 -30.18 -13.76 -10.26
C TRP A 14 -30.03 -12.89 -11.52
N GLN A 15 -28.90 -12.98 -12.22
CA GLN A 15 -28.68 -12.24 -13.45
C GLN A 15 -29.61 -12.68 -14.58
N ALA A 16 -29.88 -13.97 -14.71
CA ALA A 16 -30.76 -14.49 -15.74
C ALA A 16 -32.22 -14.05 -15.57
N PHE A 17 -32.67 -13.84 -14.33
CA PHE A 17 -34.05 -13.42 -14.02
C PHE A 17 -34.14 -12.00 -13.46
N GLU A 18 -33.06 -11.24 -13.50
CA GLU A 18 -32.95 -9.85 -13.00
C GLU A 18 -33.46 -9.68 -11.55
N GLY A 19 -33.36 -10.72 -10.74
CA GLY A 19 -33.84 -10.73 -9.37
C GLY A 19 -35.36 -10.61 -9.20
N LYS A 20 -36.14 -10.75 -10.29
CA LYS A 20 -37.60 -10.67 -10.26
C LYS A 20 -38.23 -12.02 -9.93
N GLU A 21 -39.36 -11.98 -9.22
CA GLU A 21 -40.18 -13.15 -9.05
C GLU A 21 -40.59 -13.72 -10.41
N THR A 22 -40.37 -14.99 -10.64
CA THR A 22 -40.53 -15.59 -11.96
C THR A 22 -41.13 -17.00 -11.86
N GLU A 23 -42.08 -17.29 -12.73
CA GLU A 23 -42.57 -18.65 -12.96
C GLU A 23 -41.68 -19.39 -13.95
N THR A 24 -41.03 -20.45 -13.51
CA THR A 24 -40.07 -21.21 -14.32
C THR A 24 -40.14 -22.73 -14.04
N THR A 25 -39.44 -23.51 -14.83
CA THR A 25 -39.38 -24.98 -14.68
C THR A 25 -37.96 -25.42 -14.28
N LEU A 26 -37.86 -26.59 -13.63
CA LEU A 26 -36.54 -27.19 -13.31
C LEU A 26 -35.68 -27.43 -14.58
N GLN A 27 -36.30 -27.52 -15.76
CA GLN A 27 -35.59 -27.68 -17.00
C GLN A 27 -34.93 -26.37 -17.45
N GLU A 28 -35.69 -25.26 -17.44
CA GLU A 28 -35.18 -23.91 -17.76
C GLU A 28 -34.05 -23.52 -16.80
N LEU A 29 -34.22 -23.80 -15.49
CA LEU A 29 -33.17 -23.56 -14.50
C LEU A 29 -31.93 -24.44 -14.75
N ALA A 30 -32.10 -25.68 -15.24
CA ALA A 30 -30.99 -26.57 -15.56
C ALA A 30 -30.19 -26.06 -16.77
N GLU A 31 -30.87 -25.50 -17.76
CA GLU A 31 -30.26 -24.84 -18.92
C GLU A 31 -29.53 -23.56 -18.52
N THR A 32 -30.16 -22.70 -17.73
CA THR A 32 -29.56 -21.46 -17.20
C THR A 32 -28.29 -21.69 -16.38
N LEU A 33 -28.33 -22.73 -15.52
CA LEU A 33 -27.19 -23.04 -14.63
C LEU A 33 -26.19 -24.03 -15.25
N HIS A 34 -26.41 -24.49 -16.49
CA HIS A 34 -25.60 -25.47 -17.19
C HIS A 34 -25.36 -26.74 -16.38
N CYS A 35 -26.43 -27.32 -15.79
CA CYS A 35 -26.33 -28.50 -14.95
C CYS A 35 -27.56 -29.40 -15.03
N THR A 36 -27.53 -30.58 -14.40
CA THR A 36 -28.65 -31.54 -14.44
C THR A 36 -29.79 -31.09 -13.52
N ARG A 37 -31.04 -31.42 -13.83
CA ARG A 37 -32.23 -31.15 -12.98
C ARG A 37 -32.04 -31.63 -11.54
N ARG A 38 -31.38 -32.77 -11.35
CA ARG A 38 -31.08 -33.30 -10.02
C ARG A 38 -30.18 -32.39 -9.21
N HIS A 39 -29.17 -31.82 -9.90
CA HIS A 39 -28.22 -30.87 -9.30
C HIS A 39 -28.89 -29.53 -9.02
N VAL A 40 -29.71 -29.00 -9.96
CA VAL A 40 -30.52 -27.78 -9.72
C VAL A 40 -31.35 -27.90 -8.46
N ARG A 41 -32.07 -29.01 -8.26
CA ARG A 41 -32.89 -29.20 -7.07
C ARG A 41 -32.04 -29.13 -5.79
N SER A 42 -30.84 -29.73 -5.81
CA SER A 42 -29.90 -29.64 -4.67
C SER A 42 -29.42 -28.18 -4.45
N LEU A 43 -29.15 -27.43 -5.52
CA LEU A 43 -28.74 -26.02 -5.43
C LEU A 43 -29.88 -25.15 -4.86
N LEU A 44 -31.10 -25.27 -5.39
CA LEU A 44 -32.28 -24.54 -4.92
C LEU A 44 -32.54 -24.81 -3.43
N ASN A 45 -32.47 -26.06 -2.99
CA ASN A 45 -32.63 -26.41 -1.59
C ASN A 45 -31.59 -25.75 -0.69
N LYS A 46 -30.31 -25.67 -1.14
CA LYS A 46 -29.23 -25.02 -0.40
C LYS A 46 -29.44 -23.50 -0.37
N MET A 47 -29.82 -22.90 -1.49
CA MET A 47 -30.11 -21.46 -1.58
C MET A 47 -31.32 -21.08 -0.72
N HIS A 48 -32.34 -21.91 -0.68
CA HIS A 48 -33.49 -21.75 0.21
C HIS A 48 -33.09 -21.84 1.69
N GLN A 49 -32.31 -22.85 2.07
CA GLN A 49 -31.80 -23.01 3.46
C GLN A 49 -30.92 -21.82 3.89
N THR A 50 -30.26 -21.13 2.97
CA THR A 50 -29.48 -19.91 3.25
C THR A 50 -30.32 -18.66 3.25
N GLY A 51 -31.60 -18.73 2.92
CA GLY A 51 -32.53 -17.60 2.86
C GLY A 51 -32.33 -16.68 1.64
N TRP A 52 -31.63 -17.17 0.60
CA TRP A 52 -31.39 -16.36 -0.60
C TRP A 52 -32.56 -16.35 -1.58
N ILE A 53 -33.30 -17.46 -1.64
CA ILE A 53 -34.46 -17.63 -2.51
C ILE A 53 -35.59 -18.36 -1.77
N ASP A 54 -36.80 -18.21 -2.29
CA ASP A 54 -37.88 -19.15 -2.06
C ASP A 54 -38.23 -19.90 -3.35
N TRP A 55 -38.52 -21.19 -3.24
CA TRP A 55 -38.87 -22.05 -4.36
C TRP A 55 -40.13 -22.82 -4.04
N GLN A 56 -41.23 -22.38 -4.65
CA GLN A 56 -42.54 -23.03 -4.50
C GLN A 56 -42.80 -23.96 -5.67
N ALA A 57 -42.54 -25.25 -5.43
CA ALA A 57 -42.66 -26.26 -6.47
C ALA A 57 -44.12 -26.64 -6.70
N GLU A 58 -44.63 -26.47 -7.94
CA GLU A 58 -45.92 -27.02 -8.34
C GLU A 58 -45.80 -28.49 -8.79
N VAL A 59 -46.80 -29.31 -8.37
CA VAL A 59 -46.85 -30.73 -8.69
C VAL A 59 -47.60 -30.91 -10.00
N GLY A 60 -46.94 -31.49 -11.02
CA GLY A 60 -47.53 -31.83 -12.30
C GLY A 60 -46.56 -31.75 -13.48
N ARG A 61 -46.77 -32.55 -14.54
CA ARG A 61 -45.94 -32.53 -15.73
C ARG A 61 -46.16 -31.22 -16.49
N GLY A 62 -45.08 -30.39 -16.67
CA GLY A 62 -45.16 -29.14 -17.41
C GLY A 62 -45.66 -27.92 -16.63
N LYS A 63 -46.00 -28.05 -15.34
CA LYS A 63 -46.35 -26.90 -14.51
C LYS A 63 -45.14 -26.06 -14.16
N LYS A 64 -45.31 -24.75 -14.18
CA LYS A 64 -44.31 -23.78 -13.76
C LYS A 64 -44.36 -23.64 -12.23
N SER A 65 -43.20 -23.50 -11.63
CA SER A 65 -43.00 -23.27 -10.20
C SER A 65 -42.51 -21.85 -9.98
N THR A 66 -42.80 -21.26 -8.84
CA THR A 66 -42.45 -19.86 -8.53
C THR A 66 -41.08 -19.81 -7.86
N LEU A 67 -40.19 -18.96 -8.43
CA LEU A 67 -38.89 -18.61 -7.87
C LEU A 67 -38.93 -17.16 -7.39
N THR A 68 -38.70 -16.95 -6.10
CA THR A 68 -38.64 -15.60 -5.49
C THR A 68 -37.24 -15.38 -4.92
N PHE A 69 -36.64 -14.21 -5.17
CA PHE A 69 -35.34 -13.83 -4.66
C PHE A 69 -35.48 -12.96 -3.41
N HIS A 70 -34.80 -13.34 -2.30
CA HIS A 70 -34.75 -12.56 -1.06
C HIS A 70 -33.41 -11.84 -0.87
N SER A 71 -32.38 -12.26 -1.61
CA SER A 71 -31.07 -11.63 -1.60
C SER A 71 -30.72 -11.05 -2.97
N ASN A 72 -29.89 -10.02 -2.97
CA ASN A 72 -29.37 -9.40 -4.18
C ASN A 72 -28.04 -10.04 -4.56
N ALA A 73 -27.81 -10.24 -5.86
CA ALA A 73 -26.50 -10.74 -6.36
C ALA A 73 -25.34 -9.84 -5.97
N PHE A 74 -25.58 -8.53 -5.90
CA PHE A 74 -24.59 -7.55 -5.48
C PHE A 74 -24.13 -7.78 -4.02
N ASP A 75 -25.07 -8.00 -3.10
CA ASP A 75 -24.77 -8.21 -1.67
C ASP A 75 -23.94 -9.50 -1.45
N ILE A 76 -24.25 -10.55 -2.21
CA ILE A 76 -23.51 -11.81 -2.16
C ILE A 76 -22.12 -11.66 -2.77
N GLN A 77 -22.01 -10.94 -3.88
CA GLN A 77 -20.73 -10.64 -4.51
C GLN A 77 -19.86 -9.77 -3.61
N GLN A 78 -20.43 -8.77 -2.94
CA GLN A 78 -19.74 -7.92 -1.98
C GLN A 78 -19.25 -8.73 -0.77
N SER A 79 -20.11 -9.57 -0.18
CA SER A 79 -19.73 -10.44 0.95
C SER A 79 -18.61 -11.42 0.60
N ARG A 80 -18.60 -11.93 -0.63
CA ARG A 80 -17.54 -12.79 -1.15
C ARG A 80 -16.24 -12.01 -1.33
N ALA A 81 -16.30 -10.83 -1.88
CA ALA A 81 -15.14 -9.96 -2.07
C ALA A 81 -14.54 -9.53 -0.72
N GLU A 82 -15.36 -9.22 0.31
CA GLU A 82 -14.89 -8.94 1.66
C GLU A 82 -14.17 -10.13 2.31
N ARG A 83 -14.61 -11.37 2.02
CA ARG A 83 -13.90 -12.58 2.49
C ARG A 83 -12.55 -12.75 1.80
N LEU A 84 -12.50 -12.60 0.47
CA LEU A 84 -11.25 -12.69 -0.29
C LEU A 84 -10.24 -11.62 0.17
N LEU A 85 -10.71 -10.44 0.53
CA LEU A 85 -9.88 -9.39 1.15
C LEU A 85 -9.32 -9.83 2.50
N LYS A 86 -10.12 -10.44 3.36
CA LYS A 86 -9.67 -10.95 4.67
C LYS A 86 -8.67 -12.10 4.53
N GLU A 87 -8.85 -12.95 3.51
CA GLU A 87 -7.96 -14.06 3.16
C GLU A 87 -6.71 -13.61 2.40
N ASN A 88 -6.63 -12.31 2.03
CA ASN A 88 -5.54 -11.71 1.24
C ASN A 88 -5.36 -12.34 -0.16
N ASP A 89 -6.43 -12.93 -0.71
CA ASP A 89 -6.43 -13.56 -2.04
C ASP A 89 -6.82 -12.53 -3.12
N ILE A 90 -5.85 -11.67 -3.45
CA ILE A 90 -6.05 -10.52 -4.36
C ILE A 90 -6.29 -10.98 -5.79
N GLU A 91 -5.69 -12.09 -6.23
CA GLU A 91 -5.87 -12.59 -7.60
C GLU A 91 -7.33 -13.00 -7.86
N LYS A 92 -7.93 -13.74 -6.91
CA LYS A 92 -9.35 -14.11 -7.01
C LYS A 92 -10.29 -12.92 -6.84
N LEU A 93 -9.88 -11.92 -6.04
CA LEU A 93 -10.65 -10.68 -5.89
C LEU A 93 -10.71 -9.90 -7.21
N VAL A 94 -9.57 -9.71 -7.87
CA VAL A 94 -9.49 -9.03 -9.17
C VAL A 94 -10.28 -9.80 -10.24
N ALA A 95 -10.16 -11.13 -10.25
CA ALA A 95 -10.92 -11.98 -11.18
C ALA A 95 -12.44 -11.95 -10.92
N LEU A 96 -12.86 -11.76 -9.67
CA LEU A 96 -14.28 -11.67 -9.28
C LEU A 96 -14.90 -10.35 -9.72
N MET A 97 -14.17 -9.25 -9.60
CA MET A 97 -14.71 -7.90 -9.78
C MET A 97 -14.75 -7.45 -11.25
N GLY A 98 -13.88 -8.02 -12.13
CA GLY A 98 -13.90 -7.80 -13.59
C GLY A 98 -13.82 -6.34 -14.07
N ASP A 99 -14.14 -5.39 -13.20
CA ASP A 99 -14.25 -3.95 -13.45
C ASP A 99 -13.43 -3.17 -12.44
N LYS A 100 -12.61 -2.22 -12.94
CA LYS A 100 -11.73 -1.38 -12.13
C LYS A 100 -12.48 -0.43 -11.20
N ASP A 101 -13.65 0.04 -11.59
CA ASP A 101 -14.42 1.01 -10.81
C ASP A 101 -15.11 0.37 -9.62
N SER A 102 -15.66 -0.82 -9.77
CA SER A 102 -16.21 -1.61 -8.66
C SER A 102 -15.14 -1.98 -7.62
N LEU A 103 -13.94 -2.35 -8.10
CA LEU A 103 -12.78 -2.60 -7.22
C LEU A 103 -12.38 -1.33 -6.46
N ARG A 104 -12.35 -0.18 -7.14
CA ARG A 104 -12.02 1.12 -6.53
C ARG A 104 -13.02 1.52 -5.47
N GLN A 105 -14.33 1.43 -5.75
CA GLN A 105 -15.37 1.75 -4.77
C GLN A 105 -15.32 0.83 -3.54
N MET A 106 -15.03 -0.46 -3.74
CA MET A 106 -14.89 -1.40 -2.65
C MET A 106 -13.66 -1.08 -1.79
N VAL A 107 -12.52 -0.76 -2.39
CA VAL A 107 -11.32 -0.33 -1.67
C VAL A 107 -11.61 0.94 -0.88
N LEU A 108 -12.29 1.92 -1.46
CA LEU A 108 -12.71 3.15 -0.76
C LEU A 108 -13.64 2.85 0.42
N SER A 109 -14.63 1.98 0.26
CA SER A 109 -15.55 1.61 1.35
C SER A 109 -14.83 0.86 2.50
N GLN A 110 -13.78 0.07 2.19
CA GLN A 110 -12.96 -0.58 3.21
C GLN A 110 -12.05 0.42 3.94
N ILE A 111 -11.56 1.42 3.23
CA ILE A 111 -10.81 2.54 3.83
C ILE A 111 -11.70 3.28 4.82
N GLU A 112 -12.93 3.62 4.44
CA GLU A 112 -13.91 4.29 5.32
C GLU A 112 -14.27 3.43 6.56
N LYS A 113 -14.51 2.13 6.39
CA LYS A 113 -14.77 1.19 7.51
C LYS A 113 -13.56 0.97 8.42
N SER A 114 -12.35 1.22 7.93
CA SER A 114 -11.09 1.08 8.69
C SER A 114 -10.76 2.34 9.51
N PHE A 115 -11.49 3.43 9.32
CA PHE A 115 -11.35 4.65 10.10
C PHE A 115 -12.03 4.46 11.47
N HIS A 116 -11.27 3.97 12.44
CA HIS A 116 -11.69 4.01 13.84
C HIS A 116 -11.26 5.35 14.45
N PRO A 117 -12.21 6.19 14.90
CA PRO A 117 -11.91 7.53 15.46
C PRO A 117 -10.91 7.48 16.62
N SER A 118 -10.84 6.35 17.34
CA SER A 118 -9.96 6.17 18.50
C SER A 118 -8.52 5.76 18.15
N GLN A 119 -8.21 5.35 16.94
CA GLN A 119 -6.88 4.82 16.58
C GLN A 119 -6.25 5.44 15.32
N GLN A 120 -6.94 6.33 14.61
CA GLN A 120 -6.46 6.97 13.37
C GLN A 120 -5.66 6.02 12.46
N ARG A 121 -6.20 4.83 12.22
CA ARG A 121 -5.53 3.78 11.45
C ARG A 121 -6.07 3.76 10.02
N LEU A 122 -5.22 4.07 9.04
CA LEU A 122 -5.50 3.89 7.62
C LEU A 122 -4.99 2.52 7.14
N ARG A 123 -5.83 1.73 6.49
CA ARG A 123 -5.44 0.47 5.87
C ARG A 123 -5.57 0.56 4.35
N ILE A 124 -4.43 0.40 3.67
CA ILE A 124 -4.34 0.43 2.21
C ILE A 124 -3.97 -0.96 1.71
N ILE A 125 -4.65 -1.42 0.67
CA ILE A 125 -4.32 -2.69 0.00
C ILE A 125 -3.25 -2.40 -1.04
N TYR A 126 -2.15 -3.16 -0.96
CA TYR A 126 -1.07 -3.08 -1.92
C TYR A 126 -0.74 -4.46 -2.48
N TYR A 127 -0.49 -4.53 -3.78
CA TYR A 127 -0.40 -5.79 -4.54
C TYR A 127 0.97 -6.47 -4.48
N ARG A 128 1.98 -5.84 -3.87
CA ARG A 128 3.35 -6.38 -3.78
C ARG A 128 3.99 -6.05 -2.44
N PRO A 129 4.78 -6.96 -1.85
CA PRO A 129 5.50 -6.68 -0.61
C PRO A 129 6.60 -5.63 -0.84
N PHE A 130 6.87 -4.84 0.17
CA PHE A 130 7.98 -3.89 0.24
C PHE A 130 9.23 -4.64 0.73
N ARG A 131 10.07 -5.09 -0.18
CA ARG A 131 11.22 -5.95 0.15
C ARG A 131 12.47 -5.18 0.53
N ASN A 132 12.61 -3.98 0.00
CA ASN A 132 13.81 -3.17 0.19
C ASN A 132 13.42 -1.71 0.34
N LEU A 133 13.75 -1.13 1.48
CA LEU A 133 13.54 0.27 1.82
C LEU A 133 14.88 0.96 2.13
N LEU A 134 15.98 0.49 1.54
CA LEU A 134 17.31 1.06 1.75
C LEU A 134 17.57 2.19 0.74
N PRO A 135 17.82 3.45 1.18
CA PRO A 135 18.19 4.56 0.32
C PRO A 135 19.42 4.24 -0.54
N GLY A 136 19.50 4.80 -1.75
CA GLY A 136 20.62 4.58 -2.67
C GLY A 136 20.58 3.24 -3.41
N THR A 137 19.50 2.48 -3.32
CA THR A 137 19.25 1.29 -4.14
C THR A 137 18.16 1.57 -5.17
N PRO A 138 18.06 0.80 -6.27
CA PRO A 138 16.93 0.91 -7.19
C PRO A 138 15.62 0.62 -6.48
N LEU A 139 14.73 1.61 -6.43
CA LEU A 139 13.45 1.56 -5.73
C LEU A 139 12.29 1.88 -6.67
N ARG A 140 11.13 1.28 -6.39
CA ARG A 140 9.87 1.61 -7.06
C ARG A 140 9.32 2.94 -6.51
N ARG A 141 8.46 3.60 -7.27
CA ARG A 141 7.84 4.88 -6.86
C ARG A 141 7.15 4.81 -5.49
N SER A 142 6.45 3.70 -5.21
CA SER A 142 5.81 3.47 -3.91
C SER A 142 6.81 3.30 -2.76
N GLU A 143 7.97 2.70 -3.02
CA GLU A 143 9.05 2.55 -2.04
C GLU A 143 9.73 3.91 -1.79
N LEU A 144 9.93 4.72 -2.84
CA LEU A 144 10.44 6.08 -2.70
C LEU A 144 9.51 6.97 -1.87
N HIS A 145 8.19 6.89 -2.14
CA HIS A 145 7.21 7.63 -1.34
C HIS A 145 7.20 7.17 0.13
N LEU A 146 7.28 5.86 0.38
CA LEU A 146 7.36 5.35 1.75
C LEU A 146 8.66 5.80 2.44
N MET A 147 9.77 5.81 1.71
CA MET A 147 11.05 6.29 2.25
C MET A 147 10.99 7.75 2.67
N SER A 148 10.33 8.63 1.92
CA SER A 148 10.16 10.04 2.32
C SER A 148 9.33 10.22 3.60
N GLN A 149 8.60 9.19 4.04
CA GLN A 149 7.89 9.19 5.32
C GLN A 149 8.73 8.64 6.47
N ILE A 150 9.73 7.81 6.18
CA ILE A 150 10.56 7.12 7.18
C ILE A 150 11.87 7.86 7.42
N PHE A 151 12.44 8.45 6.39
CA PHE A 151 13.72 9.12 6.44
C PHE A 151 13.59 10.60 6.10
N ASN A 152 14.53 11.40 6.61
CA ASN A 152 14.76 12.76 6.15
C ASN A 152 16.12 12.86 5.46
N SER A 153 16.23 13.86 4.60
CA SER A 153 17.47 14.31 3.97
C SER A 153 17.91 15.64 4.59
N LEU A 154 19.06 16.17 4.20
CA LEU A 154 19.46 17.50 4.67
C LEU A 154 18.42 18.55 4.26
N LEU A 155 17.90 18.43 3.06
CA LEU A 155 16.90 19.30 2.47
C LEU A 155 15.76 18.45 1.91
N HIS A 156 14.64 19.06 1.61
CA HIS A 156 13.50 18.42 0.96
C HIS A 156 13.25 19.02 -0.43
N LEU A 157 13.13 18.17 -1.45
CA LEU A 157 12.78 18.57 -2.80
C LEU A 157 11.27 18.38 -3.01
N LYS A 158 10.55 19.47 -3.25
CA LYS A 158 9.13 19.40 -3.61
C LYS A 158 8.97 18.82 -5.01
N GLU A 159 8.23 17.73 -5.14
CA GLU A 159 7.94 17.10 -6.43
C GLU A 159 7.11 18.00 -7.36
N GLU A 160 6.29 18.91 -6.79
CA GLU A 160 5.33 19.72 -7.53
C GLU A 160 5.99 20.82 -8.37
N ASN A 161 7.00 21.49 -7.82
CA ASN A 161 7.62 22.67 -8.44
C ASN A 161 9.16 22.61 -8.51
N GLY A 162 9.78 21.57 -7.94
CA GLY A 162 11.23 21.41 -7.90
C GLY A 162 11.95 22.36 -6.92
N GLU A 163 11.21 23.04 -6.05
CA GLU A 163 11.79 23.89 -5.02
C GLU A 163 12.41 23.07 -3.88
N VAL A 164 13.52 23.58 -3.36
CA VAL A 164 14.23 22.99 -2.23
C VAL A 164 13.82 23.68 -0.93
N GLU A 165 13.39 22.89 0.03
CA GLU A 165 13.00 23.37 1.36
C GLU A 165 13.92 22.85 2.46
N ALA A 166 13.86 23.51 3.62
CA ALA A 166 14.57 23.11 4.81
C ALA A 166 13.97 21.83 5.43
N GLU A 167 14.84 20.83 5.71
CA GLU A 167 14.44 19.60 6.39
C GLU A 167 15.32 19.35 7.64
N LEU A 168 16.35 18.48 7.59
CA LEU A 168 17.30 18.35 8.69
C LEU A 168 18.16 19.59 8.86
N ALA A 169 18.50 20.27 7.76
CA ALA A 169 19.10 21.59 7.79
C ALA A 169 18.00 22.66 7.71
N HIS A 170 18.02 23.61 8.65
CA HIS A 170 17.08 24.75 8.65
C HIS A 170 17.53 25.89 7.75
N HIS A 171 18.82 25.93 7.39
CA HIS A 171 19.40 26.93 6.51
C HIS A 171 20.63 26.37 5.81
N TRP A 172 20.94 26.87 4.61
CA TRP A 172 22.15 26.52 3.86
C TRP A 172 22.64 27.69 3.03
N GLN A 173 23.92 27.66 2.71
CA GLN A 173 24.60 28.69 1.90
C GLN A 173 25.58 28.04 0.94
N MET A 174 25.58 28.50 -0.29
CA MET A 174 26.65 28.23 -1.24
C MET A 174 27.75 29.28 -1.02
N LEU A 175 28.81 28.89 -0.31
CA LEU A 175 29.98 29.77 -0.07
C LEU A 175 30.82 29.90 -1.35
N SER A 176 30.88 28.84 -2.14
CA SER A 176 31.37 28.84 -3.52
C SER A 176 30.68 27.70 -4.27
N GLU A 177 30.84 27.61 -5.60
CA GLU A 177 30.29 26.53 -6.41
C GLU A 177 30.82 25.13 -6.02
N GLN A 178 31.90 25.06 -5.23
CA GLN A 178 32.54 23.85 -4.71
C GLN A 178 32.45 23.74 -3.18
N HIS A 179 31.84 24.71 -2.49
CA HIS A 179 31.78 24.73 -1.03
C HIS A 179 30.39 25.15 -0.55
N TRP A 180 29.72 24.22 0.09
CA TRP A 180 28.39 24.39 0.63
C TRP A 180 28.40 24.26 2.15
N ARG A 181 27.66 25.13 2.86
CA ARG A 181 27.47 25.09 4.31
C ARG A 181 26.02 24.86 4.65
N PHE A 182 25.77 23.96 5.60
CA PHE A 182 24.44 23.60 6.10
C PHE A 182 24.39 23.77 7.61
N TYR A 183 23.28 24.34 8.08
CA TYR A 183 23.01 24.58 9.50
C TYR A 183 21.91 23.63 9.95
N LEU A 184 22.25 22.69 10.85
CA LEU A 184 21.38 21.60 11.26
C LEU A 184 20.42 22.03 12.36
N ARG A 185 19.24 21.45 12.40
CA ARG A 185 18.32 21.55 13.51
C ARG A 185 18.87 20.75 14.69
N PRO A 186 18.80 21.25 15.93
CA PRO A 186 19.15 20.50 17.13
C PRO A 186 18.05 19.50 17.49
N ALA A 187 18.36 18.55 18.38
CA ALA A 187 17.43 17.61 18.99
C ALA A 187 16.59 16.80 17.98
N ILE A 188 17.22 16.33 16.89
CA ILE A 188 16.62 15.39 15.97
C ILE A 188 16.97 13.98 16.44
N TYR A 189 15.95 13.08 16.49
CA TYR A 189 16.11 11.71 16.96
C TYR A 189 15.75 10.72 15.87
N PHE A 190 16.48 9.63 15.82
CA PHE A 190 16.07 8.44 15.07
C PHE A 190 14.94 7.69 15.79
N HIS A 191 14.17 6.88 15.09
CA HIS A 191 13.04 6.11 15.63
C HIS A 191 13.39 5.22 16.83
N HIS A 192 14.66 4.86 17.02
CA HIS A 192 15.14 4.09 18.17
C HIS A 192 15.60 4.98 19.35
N GLY A 193 15.38 6.28 19.27
CA GLY A 193 15.63 7.24 20.36
C GLY A 193 17.05 7.80 20.44
N ARG A 194 17.98 7.42 19.52
CA ARG A 194 19.31 8.02 19.46
C ARG A 194 19.26 9.36 18.70
N GLU A 195 19.95 10.36 19.22
CA GLU A 195 20.08 11.67 18.57
C GLU A 195 20.92 11.55 17.28
N LEU A 196 20.52 12.30 16.26
CA LEU A 196 21.25 12.43 14.99
C LEU A 196 22.58 13.16 15.24
N THR A 197 23.66 12.61 14.71
CA THR A 197 25.00 13.21 14.80
C THR A 197 25.52 13.61 13.43
N ILE A 198 26.58 14.41 13.41
CA ILE A 198 27.27 14.80 12.17
C ILE A 198 27.89 13.61 11.47
N GLU A 199 28.33 12.61 12.23
CA GLU A 199 28.87 11.35 11.74
C GLU A 199 27.84 10.55 10.94
N ASP A 200 26.57 10.57 11.35
CA ASP A 200 25.48 9.93 10.59
C ASP A 200 25.33 10.55 9.20
N ILE A 201 25.35 11.89 9.14
CA ILE A 201 25.25 12.64 7.89
C ILE A 201 26.46 12.37 7.02
N SER A 202 27.68 12.50 7.58
CA SER A 202 28.91 12.27 6.86
C SER A 202 28.97 10.86 6.30
N THR A 203 28.69 9.85 7.12
CA THR A 203 28.69 8.44 6.70
C THR A 203 27.65 8.17 5.60
N SER A 204 26.46 8.75 5.73
CA SER A 204 25.39 8.58 4.72
C SER A 204 25.76 9.19 3.38
N LEU A 205 26.26 10.41 3.36
CA LEU A 205 26.64 11.08 2.13
C LEU A 205 27.90 10.44 1.48
N MET A 206 28.87 10.04 2.28
CA MET A 206 30.04 9.31 1.78
C MET A 206 29.68 7.93 1.23
N ARG A 207 28.66 7.26 1.80
CA ARG A 207 28.08 6.06 1.22
C ARG A 207 27.44 6.38 -0.15
N MET A 208 26.68 7.46 -0.26
CA MET A 208 26.07 7.87 -1.53
C MET A 208 27.12 8.17 -2.60
N LYS A 209 28.25 8.77 -2.25
CA LYS A 209 29.40 8.96 -3.15
C LYS A 209 29.83 7.67 -3.81
N VAL A 210 29.76 6.53 -3.11
CA VAL A 210 30.17 5.21 -3.62
C VAL A 210 29.04 4.54 -4.43
N CYS A 211 27.79 4.70 -3.98
CA CYS A 211 26.65 3.95 -4.53
C CYS A 211 25.98 4.66 -5.73
N ASN A 212 26.14 5.97 -5.87
CA ASN A 212 25.44 6.75 -6.88
C ASN A 212 26.37 7.78 -7.54
N PRO A 213 26.63 7.68 -8.86
CA PRO A 213 27.51 8.59 -9.59
C PRO A 213 27.19 10.08 -9.43
N LEU A 214 25.92 10.44 -9.19
CA LEU A 214 25.51 11.84 -8.98
C LEU A 214 26.17 12.48 -7.75
N TYR A 215 26.59 11.69 -6.77
CA TYR A 215 27.26 12.16 -5.54
C TYR A 215 28.78 11.96 -5.58
N ALA A 216 29.33 11.43 -6.68
CA ALA A 216 30.75 11.07 -6.77
C ALA A 216 31.69 12.28 -6.58
N HIS A 217 31.22 13.49 -6.87
CA HIS A 217 31.99 14.73 -6.76
C HIS A 217 32.06 15.30 -5.31
N ILE A 218 31.43 14.67 -4.31
CA ILE A 218 31.68 15.03 -2.91
C ILE A 218 33.14 14.69 -2.56
N GLU A 219 33.93 15.70 -2.21
CA GLU A 219 35.32 15.52 -1.83
C GLU A 219 35.44 15.12 -0.36
N LYS A 220 35.01 16.02 0.53
CA LYS A 220 35.07 15.86 1.97
C LYS A 220 33.92 16.58 2.67
N ILE A 221 33.66 16.15 3.89
CA ILE A 221 32.68 16.74 4.79
C ILE A 221 33.38 17.08 6.10
N THR A 222 33.21 18.30 6.60
CA THR A 222 33.78 18.78 7.84
C THR A 222 32.72 19.46 8.69
N SER A 223 32.98 19.57 9.99
CA SER A 223 32.14 20.30 10.93
C SER A 223 32.97 21.35 11.64
N PRO A 224 32.88 22.62 11.21
CA PRO A 224 33.63 23.69 11.84
C PRO A 224 33.09 24.10 13.21
N GLN A 225 31.82 23.84 13.48
CA GLN A 225 31.13 24.15 14.72
C GLN A 225 30.01 23.12 14.96
N PRO A 226 29.49 22.96 16.20
CA PRO A 226 28.32 22.14 16.47
C PRO A 226 27.14 22.56 15.56
N TYR A 227 26.43 21.57 15.02
CA TYR A 227 25.29 21.74 14.13
C TYR A 227 25.60 22.48 12.79
N VAL A 228 26.88 22.60 12.42
CA VAL A 228 27.30 23.19 11.13
C VAL A 228 28.10 22.16 10.35
N ILE A 229 27.73 21.95 9.10
CA ILE A 229 28.41 21.02 8.18
C ILE A 229 28.86 21.78 6.94
N ASP A 230 30.12 21.63 6.60
CA ASP A 230 30.72 22.09 5.35
C ASP A 230 30.96 20.89 4.43
N ILE A 231 30.43 20.98 3.20
CA ILE A 231 30.61 19.95 2.15
C ILE A 231 31.43 20.60 1.03
N TYR A 232 32.54 19.96 0.69
CA TYR A 232 33.42 20.35 -0.39
C TYR A 232 33.28 19.40 -1.57
N LEU A 233 33.27 19.99 -2.78
CA LEU A 233 33.09 19.29 -4.03
C LEU A 233 34.35 19.34 -4.88
N THR A 234 34.63 18.28 -5.61
CA THR A 234 35.77 18.21 -6.56
C THR A 234 35.53 19.04 -7.82
N VAL A 235 34.27 19.23 -8.20
CA VAL A 235 33.84 20.01 -9.35
C VAL A 235 32.74 20.99 -8.95
N PRO A 236 32.61 22.15 -9.62
CA PRO A 236 31.55 23.11 -9.35
C PRO A 236 30.15 22.50 -9.56
N ASP A 237 29.22 22.71 -8.60
CA ASP A 237 27.84 22.32 -8.72
C ASP A 237 26.91 23.33 -8.02
N LYS A 238 26.17 24.10 -8.81
CA LYS A 238 25.17 25.08 -8.33
C LYS A 238 23.87 24.43 -7.91
N GLN A 239 23.62 23.17 -8.32
CA GLN A 239 22.38 22.45 -8.04
C GLN A 239 22.56 21.39 -6.91
N PHE A 240 23.68 21.40 -6.23
CA PHE A 240 23.99 20.42 -5.19
C PHE A 240 22.93 20.39 -4.08
N ALA A 241 22.33 21.51 -3.71
CA ALA A 241 21.22 21.57 -2.76
C ALA A 241 20.00 20.75 -3.24
N THR A 242 19.67 20.82 -4.54
CA THR A 242 18.59 20.02 -5.13
C THR A 242 18.89 18.51 -5.05
N LEU A 243 20.15 18.14 -5.28
CA LEU A 243 20.60 16.77 -5.16
C LEU A 243 20.44 16.23 -3.72
N LEU A 244 20.78 17.06 -2.71
CA LEU A 244 20.61 16.73 -1.29
C LEU A 244 19.16 16.73 -0.80
N GLY A 245 18.23 17.29 -1.56
CA GLY A 245 16.79 17.23 -1.31
C GLY A 245 16.13 15.95 -1.85
N SER A 246 16.86 15.12 -2.59
CA SER A 246 16.34 13.87 -3.10
C SER A 246 16.14 12.84 -1.97
N PRO A 247 15.06 12.03 -1.99
CA PRO A 247 14.88 10.90 -1.07
C PRO A 247 16.03 9.89 -1.08
N GLN A 248 16.82 9.85 -2.15
CA GLN A 248 18.02 9.02 -2.25
C GLN A 248 19.13 9.49 -1.30
N ALA A 249 19.20 10.80 -0.99
CA ALA A 249 20.16 11.38 -0.05
C ALA A 249 19.76 11.25 1.43
N ALA A 250 18.79 10.39 1.73
CA ALA A 250 18.29 10.15 3.07
C ALA A 250 19.41 9.77 4.05
N ILE A 251 19.34 10.33 5.26
CA ILE A 251 20.33 10.10 6.32
C ILE A 251 19.98 8.84 7.10
N LEU A 252 20.96 7.96 7.23
CA LEU A 252 20.90 6.70 7.95
C LEU A 252 21.69 6.79 9.27
N PRO A 253 21.33 6.05 10.33
CA PRO A 253 22.20 5.91 11.49
C PRO A 253 23.50 5.24 11.06
N GLN A 254 24.65 5.70 11.59
CA GLN A 254 25.96 5.18 11.20
C GLN A 254 26.09 3.65 11.41
N GLU A 255 25.38 3.12 12.39
CA GLU A 255 25.31 1.70 12.72
C GLU A 255 24.31 0.89 11.87
N TRP A 256 23.72 1.44 10.83
CA TRP A 256 22.67 0.79 10.03
C TRP A 256 23.03 -0.63 9.54
N ARG A 257 24.31 -0.91 9.31
CA ARG A 257 24.80 -2.22 8.87
C ARG A 257 24.75 -3.30 9.95
N THR A 258 24.79 -2.91 11.22
CA THR A 258 24.72 -3.81 12.37
C THR A 258 23.29 -4.07 12.81
N LEU A 259 22.34 -3.27 12.34
CA LEU A 259 20.92 -3.41 12.64
C LEU A 259 20.34 -4.55 11.81
N ALA A 260 19.70 -5.50 12.49
CA ALA A 260 19.11 -6.67 11.85
C ALA A 260 18.01 -6.28 10.87
N ASN A 261 18.05 -6.83 9.65
CA ASN A 261 17.03 -6.63 8.62
C ASN A 261 16.74 -5.17 8.29
N PHE A 262 17.74 -4.27 8.34
CA PHE A 262 17.55 -2.83 8.17
C PHE A 262 16.84 -2.47 6.86
N SER A 263 17.08 -3.20 5.77
CA SER A 263 16.39 -2.97 4.48
C SER A 263 14.88 -3.23 4.53
N GLN A 264 14.41 -4.03 5.49
CA GLN A 264 12.98 -4.33 5.68
C GLN A 264 12.39 -3.51 6.85
N HIS A 265 13.17 -3.29 7.90
CA HIS A 265 12.80 -2.54 9.08
C HIS A 265 13.74 -1.33 9.28
N PRO A 266 13.67 -0.35 8.35
CA PRO A 266 14.55 0.79 8.42
C PRO A 266 14.24 1.68 9.63
N ILE A 267 15.30 2.28 10.14
CA ILE A 267 15.26 3.27 11.22
C ILE A 267 15.71 4.61 10.62
N GLY A 268 14.82 5.58 10.60
CA GLY A 268 15.05 6.91 10.09
C GLY A 268 14.72 7.98 11.14
N THR A 269 14.65 9.22 10.69
CA THR A 269 14.26 10.41 11.47
C THR A 269 12.91 10.98 11.03
N GLY A 270 12.24 10.32 10.06
CA GLY A 270 11.00 10.78 9.46
C GLY A 270 9.79 10.63 10.36
N ALA A 271 8.65 11.12 9.90
CA ALA A 271 7.40 11.19 10.66
C ALA A 271 6.80 9.80 10.99
N TYR A 272 7.23 8.73 10.30
CA TYR A 272 6.70 7.39 10.51
C TYR A 272 7.81 6.35 10.69
N GLN A 273 7.63 5.47 11.68
CA GLN A 273 8.49 4.32 11.93
C GLN A 273 7.86 3.02 11.43
N VAL A 274 8.66 2.10 10.93
CA VAL A 274 8.22 0.77 10.51
C VAL A 274 8.07 -0.13 11.73
N MET A 275 6.86 -0.64 11.96
CA MET A 275 6.56 -1.58 13.04
C MET A 275 6.64 -3.03 12.59
N THR A 276 6.18 -3.31 11.37
CA THR A 276 6.17 -4.65 10.77
C THR A 276 6.32 -4.49 9.26
N ASN A 277 7.15 -5.31 8.65
CA ASN A 277 7.25 -5.43 7.19
C ASN A 277 7.57 -6.89 6.83
N ASP A 278 6.56 -7.60 6.38
CA ASP A 278 6.66 -9.00 5.96
C ASP A 278 6.04 -9.19 4.56
N GLN A 279 5.84 -10.43 4.13
CA GLN A 279 5.28 -10.74 2.81
C GLN A 279 3.81 -10.33 2.66
N HIS A 280 3.08 -10.13 3.76
CA HIS A 280 1.63 -9.92 3.77
C HIS A 280 1.23 -8.54 4.28
N LYS A 281 2.10 -7.88 5.06
CA LYS A 281 1.75 -6.66 5.77
C LYS A 281 2.95 -5.73 5.93
N LEU A 282 2.74 -4.46 5.63
CA LEU A 282 3.55 -3.36 6.11
C LEU A 282 2.71 -2.55 7.09
N GLN A 283 3.24 -2.29 8.27
CA GLN A 283 2.64 -1.40 9.25
C GLN A 283 3.64 -0.33 9.66
N ILE A 284 3.23 0.91 9.50
CA ILE A 284 3.95 2.10 9.99
C ILE A 284 3.14 2.78 11.07
N LYS A 285 3.81 3.48 11.95
CA LYS A 285 3.22 4.25 13.07
C LYS A 285 3.87 5.63 13.08
N ALA A 286 3.08 6.66 13.37
CA ALA A 286 3.63 8.00 13.61
C ALA A 286 4.64 7.96 14.78
N PHE A 287 5.75 8.65 14.59
CA PHE A 287 6.86 8.78 15.52
C PHE A 287 6.69 10.00 16.42
#